data_4b084ea91f32b27cbfdfb0947dd9ef0c
#
_entry.id   4b084ea91f32b27cbfdfb0947dd9ef0c
#
_cell.length_a   1.000
_cell.length_b   1.000
_cell.length_c   1.000
_cell.angle_alpha   90.00
_cell.angle_beta   90.00
_cell.angle_gamma   90.00
#
_symmetry.space_group_name_H-M   'P 1'
#
loop_
_entity.id
_entity.type
_entity.pdbx_description
1 polymer ?
#
loop_
_entity_poly.entity_id
_entity_poly.type
_entity_poly.pdbx_seq_one_letter_code
_entity_poly.pdbx_strand_id
1 'polypeptide(L)'
;VQDGANALVKSLNLKSGHHFFNVGVKKGISIIDLANIIKKQVGWEGEFSFNTEKPDGVLEKKVDGTKGSLLLEWEPEFELEYGIEKTINWYKEKHGR
;
A
#
# COMPACT_ATOMS: atom_id res chain seq x y z
N VAL A 1 -4.09 3.34 4.09
CA VAL A 1 -5.49 3.29 4.56
C VAL A 1 -6.22 4.59 4.22
N GLN A 2 -5.62 5.73 4.46
CA GLN A 2 -6.26 7.02 4.18
C GLN A 2 -6.60 7.16 2.70
N ASP A 3 -5.69 6.79 1.82
CA ASP A 3 -5.92 6.83 0.37
C ASP A 3 -7.07 5.90 -0.04
N GLY A 4 -7.13 4.70 0.54
CA GLY A 4 -8.22 3.76 0.29
C GLY A 4 -9.55 4.30 0.78
N ALA A 5 -9.59 4.91 1.96
CA ALA A 5 -10.78 5.53 2.49
C ALA A 5 -11.27 6.67 1.58
N ASN A 6 -10.36 7.50 1.09
CA ASN A 6 -10.71 8.58 0.18
C ASN A 6 -11.31 8.05 -1.13
N ALA A 7 -10.77 6.95 -1.65
CA ALA A 7 -11.33 6.32 -2.85
C ALA A 7 -12.74 5.81 -2.59
N LEU A 8 -12.99 5.19 -1.43
CA LEU A 8 -14.32 4.73 -1.05
C LEU A 8 -15.33 5.88 -0.98
N VAL A 9 -14.94 6.99 -0.37
CA VAL A 9 -15.82 8.18 -0.28
C VAL A 9 -16.13 8.72 -1.67
N LYS A 10 -15.13 8.83 -2.54
CA LYS A 10 -15.34 9.31 -3.90
C LYS A 10 -16.22 8.38 -4.73
N SER A 11 -16.25 7.11 -4.43
CA SER A 11 -17.11 6.15 -5.14
C SER A 11 -18.60 6.46 -4.97
N LEU A 12 -18.97 7.19 -3.93
CA LEU A 12 -20.35 7.63 -3.72
C LEU A 12 -20.86 8.59 -4.82
N ASN A 13 -19.96 9.19 -5.56
CA ASN A 13 -20.29 10.12 -6.63
C ASN A 13 -20.50 9.43 -7.98
N LEU A 14 -20.30 8.12 -8.07
CA LEU A 14 -20.52 7.38 -9.30
C LEU A 14 -22.02 7.32 -9.63
N LYS A 15 -22.32 7.38 -10.94
CA LYS A 15 -23.68 7.23 -11.40
C LYS A 15 -24.22 5.83 -11.12
N SER A 16 -25.54 5.70 -11.04
CA SER A 16 -26.17 4.39 -10.89
C SER A 16 -25.71 3.44 -11.97
N GLY A 17 -25.52 2.17 -11.60
CA GLY A 17 -25.08 1.14 -12.51
C GLY A 17 -24.03 0.27 -11.88
N HIS A 18 -23.41 -0.56 -12.72
CA HIS A 18 -22.43 -1.52 -12.30
C HIS A 18 -21.04 -1.07 -12.77
N HIS A 19 -20.12 -0.88 -11.83
CA HIS A 19 -18.78 -0.37 -12.11
C HIS A 19 -17.73 -1.36 -11.63
N PHE A 20 -16.78 -1.70 -12.50
CA PHE A 20 -15.63 -2.51 -12.14
C PHE A 20 -14.35 -1.73 -12.43
N PHE A 21 -13.52 -1.58 -11.42
CA PHE A 21 -12.21 -0.96 -11.60
C PHE A 21 -11.30 -1.31 -10.42
N ASN A 22 -10.01 -1.19 -10.65
CA ASN A 22 -9.02 -1.37 -9.61
C ASN A 22 -8.63 -0.01 -9.02
N VAL A 23 -8.26 -0.03 -7.75
CA VAL A 23 -7.76 1.13 -7.03
C VAL A 23 -6.36 0.77 -6.52
N GLY A 24 -5.37 1.54 -6.88
CA GLY A 24 -4.01 1.25 -6.46
C GLY A 24 -3.01 2.25 -7.02
N VAL A 25 -1.74 2.02 -6.68
CA VAL A 25 -0.64 2.84 -7.18
C VAL A 25 -0.05 2.20 -8.43
N LYS A 26 0.48 3.02 -9.32
CA LYS A 26 1.06 2.53 -10.58
C LYS A 26 2.41 1.85 -10.39
N LYS A 27 3.15 2.22 -9.36
CA LYS A 27 4.50 1.73 -9.11
C LYS A 27 4.50 0.59 -8.10
N GLY A 28 5.08 -0.53 -8.48
CA GLY A 28 5.31 -1.64 -7.58
C GLY A 28 6.57 -1.45 -6.76
N ILE A 29 6.72 -2.26 -5.72
CA ILE A 29 7.92 -2.29 -4.89
C ILE A 29 8.24 -3.75 -4.58
N SER A 30 9.54 -4.08 -4.53
CA SER A 30 9.96 -5.43 -4.13
C SER A 30 9.73 -5.64 -2.65
N ILE A 31 9.53 -6.90 -2.25
CA ILE A 31 9.34 -7.24 -0.83
C ILE A 31 10.57 -6.89 -0.01
N ILE A 32 11.78 -7.10 -0.57
CA ILE A 32 12.99 -6.74 0.16
C ILE A 32 13.11 -5.22 0.36
N ASP A 33 12.72 -4.43 -0.64
CA ASP A 33 12.74 -2.98 -0.49
C ASP A 33 11.72 -2.52 0.56
N LEU A 34 10.54 -3.12 0.55
CA LEU A 34 9.52 -2.84 1.57
C LEU A 34 10.02 -3.20 2.96
N ALA A 35 10.64 -4.38 3.11
CA ALA A 35 11.21 -4.82 4.38
C ALA A 35 12.29 -3.86 4.87
N ASN A 36 13.13 -3.35 3.97
CA ASN A 36 14.17 -2.39 4.32
C ASN A 36 13.59 -1.05 4.78
N ILE A 37 12.52 -0.58 4.16
CA ILE A 37 11.83 0.64 4.59
C ILE A 37 11.30 0.47 6.02
N ILE A 38 10.65 -0.64 6.30
CA ILE A 38 10.10 -0.92 7.63
C ILE A 38 11.24 -1.04 8.65
N LYS A 39 12.29 -1.77 8.32
CA LYS A 39 13.48 -1.94 9.16
C LYS A 39 14.06 -0.59 9.57
N LYS A 40 14.23 0.30 8.60
CA LYS A 40 14.79 1.62 8.86
C LYS A 40 13.90 2.45 9.77
N GLN A 41 12.59 2.43 9.53
CA GLN A 41 11.65 3.24 10.28
C GLN A 41 11.43 2.76 11.72
N VAL A 42 11.48 1.45 11.96
CA VAL A 42 11.37 0.92 13.33
C VAL A 42 12.71 0.93 14.07
N GLY A 43 13.82 1.15 13.35
CA GLY A 43 15.15 1.18 13.95
C GLY A 43 15.69 -0.20 14.31
N TRP A 44 15.24 -1.25 13.65
CA TRP A 44 15.74 -2.59 13.89
C TRP A 44 17.08 -2.81 13.19
N GLU A 45 18.07 -3.31 13.92
CA GLU A 45 19.42 -3.49 13.41
C GLU A 45 19.76 -4.93 13.03
N GLY A 46 18.80 -5.83 13.07
CA GLY A 46 19.00 -7.23 12.71
C GLY A 46 19.23 -7.44 11.21
N GLU A 47 19.46 -8.68 10.84
CA GLU A 47 19.66 -9.08 9.45
C GLU A 47 18.51 -9.96 8.98
N PHE A 48 18.17 -9.86 7.70
CA PHE A 48 17.15 -10.71 7.10
C PHE A 48 17.71 -12.07 6.73
N SER A 49 16.90 -13.11 6.92
CA SER A 49 17.19 -14.46 6.48
C SER A 49 16.17 -14.86 5.42
N PHE A 50 16.62 -15.44 4.33
CA PHE A 50 15.76 -15.81 3.22
C PHE A 50 15.50 -17.31 3.22
N ASN A 51 14.24 -17.70 3.21
CA ASN A 51 13.85 -19.10 3.09
C ASN A 51 13.78 -19.50 1.62
N THR A 52 14.91 -19.92 1.08
CA THR A 52 15.02 -20.29 -0.33
C THR A 52 14.37 -21.65 -0.65
N GLU A 53 13.96 -22.42 0.38
CA GLU A 53 13.25 -23.68 0.20
C GLU A 53 11.78 -23.48 -0.15
N LYS A 54 11.22 -22.31 0.13
CA LYS A 54 9.84 -22.01 -0.20
C LYS A 54 9.76 -21.45 -1.62
N PRO A 55 8.69 -21.80 -2.38
CA PRO A 55 8.53 -21.27 -3.72
C PRO A 55 8.27 -19.77 -3.67
N ASP A 56 8.83 -19.07 -4.65
CA ASP A 56 8.48 -17.67 -4.85
C ASP A 56 7.04 -17.57 -5.34
N GLY A 57 6.40 -16.49 -5.01
CA GLY A 57 5.11 -16.16 -5.59
C GLY A 57 5.29 -15.51 -6.95
N VAL A 58 4.46 -14.52 -7.24
CA VAL A 58 4.55 -13.74 -8.47
C VAL A 58 5.77 -12.84 -8.43
N LEU A 59 6.53 -12.77 -9.54
CA LEU A 59 7.74 -11.92 -9.61
C LEU A 59 7.41 -10.44 -9.41
N GLU A 60 6.29 -10.01 -9.94
CA GLU A 60 5.82 -8.64 -9.77
C GLU A 60 4.31 -8.65 -9.62
N LYS A 61 3.82 -7.94 -8.63
CA LYS A 61 2.38 -7.84 -8.39
C LYS A 61 2.04 -6.38 -8.15
N LYS A 62 1.35 -5.79 -9.10
CA LYS A 62 0.87 -4.42 -9.00
C LYS A 62 -0.50 -4.31 -9.66
N VAL A 63 -1.20 -3.25 -9.35
CA VAL A 63 -2.55 -3.03 -9.82
C VAL A 63 -2.56 -1.87 -10.82
N ASP A 64 -3.19 -2.07 -11.97
CA ASP A 64 -3.43 -0.99 -12.90
C ASP A 64 -4.71 -0.25 -12.47
N GLY A 65 -4.51 0.85 -11.77
CA GLY A 65 -5.60 1.68 -11.25
C GLY A 65 -6.01 2.83 -12.15
N THR A 66 -5.58 2.84 -13.41
CA THR A 66 -5.86 3.94 -14.34
C THR A 66 -7.35 4.21 -14.49
N LYS A 67 -8.14 3.17 -14.73
CA LYS A 67 -9.60 3.31 -14.89
C LYS A 67 -10.24 3.87 -13.62
N GLY A 68 -9.86 3.36 -12.46
CA GLY A 68 -10.37 3.83 -11.18
C GLY A 68 -10.03 5.29 -10.92
N SER A 69 -8.78 5.69 -11.18
CA SER A 69 -8.35 7.07 -11.02
C SER A 69 -9.17 8.02 -11.89
N LEU A 70 -9.45 7.64 -13.13
CA LEU A 70 -10.26 8.46 -14.05
C LEU A 70 -11.72 8.53 -13.61
N LEU A 71 -12.33 7.41 -13.24
CA LEU A 71 -13.73 7.36 -12.84
C LEU A 71 -13.99 8.09 -11.52
N LEU A 72 -13.08 7.96 -10.57
CA LEU A 72 -13.22 8.55 -9.24
C LEU A 72 -12.64 9.95 -9.14
N GLU A 73 -11.90 10.39 -10.15
CA GLU A 73 -11.11 11.63 -10.07
C GLU A 73 -10.23 11.61 -8.82
N TRP A 74 -9.54 10.48 -8.63
CA TRP A 74 -8.77 10.17 -7.42
C TRP A 74 -7.37 9.72 -7.77
N GLU A 75 -6.42 10.15 -6.96
CA GLU A 75 -5.05 9.67 -7.00
C GLU A 75 -4.54 9.48 -5.56
N PRO A 76 -3.61 8.53 -5.34
CA PRO A 76 -3.00 8.40 -4.03
C PRO A 76 -2.28 9.69 -3.62
N GLU A 77 -2.51 10.16 -2.40
CA GLU A 77 -1.85 11.35 -1.87
C GLU A 77 -0.61 11.01 -1.08
N PHE A 78 -0.52 9.79 -0.55
CA PHE A 78 0.55 9.40 0.37
C PHE A 78 1.50 8.44 -0.30
N GLU A 79 2.79 8.75 -0.21
CA GLU A 79 3.82 7.81 -0.63
C GLU A 79 3.93 6.67 0.38
N LEU A 80 4.44 5.53 -0.08
CA LEU A 80 4.54 4.32 0.73
C LEU A 80 5.30 4.56 2.04
N GLU A 81 6.42 5.24 1.97
CA GLU A 81 7.26 5.50 3.15
C GLU A 81 6.50 6.29 4.22
N TYR A 82 5.77 7.30 3.81
CA TYR A 82 4.97 8.10 4.73
C TYR A 82 3.80 7.28 5.30
N GLY A 83 3.15 6.48 4.47
CA GLY A 83 2.06 5.61 4.92
C GLY A 83 2.53 4.58 5.95
N ILE A 84 3.70 4.00 5.72
CA ILE A 84 4.31 3.07 6.68
C ILE A 84 4.64 3.78 7.99
N GLU A 85 5.20 4.98 7.93
CA GLU A 85 5.49 5.77 9.13
C GLU A 85 4.23 6.01 9.96
N LYS A 86 3.14 6.41 9.32
CA LYS A 86 1.86 6.62 10.01
C LYS A 86 1.35 5.33 10.65
N THR A 87 1.48 4.22 9.95
CA THR A 87 1.05 2.91 10.44
C THR A 87 1.87 2.48 11.65
N ILE A 88 3.19 2.66 11.60
CA ILE A 88 4.07 2.34 12.71
C ILE A 88 3.73 3.20 13.94
N ASN A 89 3.53 4.50 13.74
CA ASN A 89 3.18 5.40 14.84
C ASN A 89 1.85 5.02 15.47
N TRP A 90 0.84 4.70 14.66
CA TRP A 90 -0.44 4.20 15.16
C TRP A 90 -0.27 2.92 15.97
N TYR A 91 0.52 1.98 15.47
CA TYR A 91 0.79 0.72 16.16
C TYR A 91 1.44 0.96 17.53
N LYS A 92 2.44 1.85 17.57
CA LYS A 92 3.13 2.19 18.83
C LYS A 92 2.18 2.80 19.85
N GLU A 93 1.29 3.68 19.41
CA GLU A 93 0.27 4.28 20.30
C GLU A 93 -0.65 3.21 20.91
N LYS A 94 -1.09 2.26 20.07
CA LYS A 94 -2.05 1.23 20.51
C LYS A 94 -1.40 0.15 21.36
N HIS A 95 -0.12 -0.13 21.17
CA HIS A 95 0.57 -1.25 21.83
C HIS A 95 1.70 -0.81 22.75
N GLY A 96 1.83 0.47 23.01
CA GLY A 96 2.79 1.00 24.00
C GLY A 96 4.25 0.90 23.62
N ARG A 97 4.57 0.89 22.33
CA ARG A 97 5.95 0.80 21.87
C ARG A 97 6.34 1.89 20.90
#